data_7be571028efa794abd76049743b4fbc7
#
_entry.id   7be571028efa794abd76049743b4fbc7
#
_cell.length_a   1.000
_cell.length_b   1.000
_cell.length_c   1.000
_cell.angle_alpha   90.00
_cell.angle_beta   90.00
_cell.angle_gamma   90.00
#
_symmetry.space_group_name_H-M   'P 1'
#
loop_
_entity.id
_entity.type
_entity.pdbx_description
1 polymer ?
#
loop_
_entity_poly.entity_id
_entity_poly.type
_entity_poly.pdbx_seq_one_letter_code
_entity_poly.pdbx_strand_id
1 'polypeptide(L)'
;MRFSLQAQYAISGLFDLAYNARGVPIQVRVIGERQSIPTRYLEQIFQRLRRARLVTGKRGPGGGYVLARPAAEISLREIVEAVEGPPSGWMEAEPGLGPAPHRPDFFWAILAERLAAALAETTLEALCGEASRAAVRRADAEDSMYYI
;
A
#
# COMPACT_ATOMS: atom_id res chain seq x y z
N MET A 1 -3.40 -8.63 -16.76
CA MET A 1 -2.51 -7.68 -16.07
C MET A 1 -2.74 -7.78 -14.57
N ARG A 2 -1.69 -7.73 -13.80
CA ARG A 2 -1.79 -7.78 -12.33
C ARG A 2 -0.93 -6.68 -11.74
N PHE A 3 -1.40 -6.06 -10.67
CA PHE A 3 -0.53 -5.29 -9.80
C PHE A 3 0.51 -6.22 -9.17
N SER A 4 1.71 -5.71 -8.95
CA SER A 4 2.72 -6.48 -8.24
C SER A 4 2.24 -6.88 -6.85
N LEU A 5 2.76 -7.98 -6.34
CA LEU A 5 2.41 -8.44 -5.00
C LEU A 5 2.82 -7.41 -3.93
N GLN A 6 3.97 -6.75 -4.12
CA GLN A 6 4.43 -5.70 -3.21
C GLN A 6 3.47 -4.51 -3.16
N ALA A 7 2.97 -4.05 -4.31
CA ALA A 7 1.99 -2.97 -4.38
C ALA A 7 0.68 -3.37 -3.69
N GLN A 8 0.20 -4.60 -3.92
CA GLN A 8 -1.00 -5.12 -3.25
C GLN A 8 -0.81 -5.17 -1.74
N TYR A 9 0.32 -5.67 -1.26
CA TYR A 9 0.62 -5.74 0.16
C TYR A 9 0.76 -4.36 0.79
N ALA A 10 1.39 -3.41 0.10
CA ALA A 10 1.53 -2.04 0.59
C ALA A 10 0.16 -1.34 0.75
N ILE A 11 -0.70 -1.47 -0.24
CA ILE A 11 -2.06 -0.91 -0.19
C ILE A 11 -2.86 -1.58 0.93
N SER A 12 -2.84 -2.92 1.00
CA SER A 12 -3.59 -3.67 2.03
C SER A 12 -3.10 -3.35 3.44
N GLY A 13 -1.79 -3.28 3.63
CA GLY A 13 -1.20 -2.97 4.93
C GLY A 13 -1.52 -1.55 5.40
N LEU A 14 -1.39 -0.59 4.53
CA LEU A 14 -1.70 0.80 4.87
C LEU A 14 -3.20 1.04 5.03
N PHE A 15 -4.02 0.36 4.22
CA PHE A 15 -5.47 0.33 4.40
C PHE A 15 -5.85 -0.20 5.79
N ASP A 16 -5.28 -1.33 6.21
CA ASP A 16 -5.55 -1.90 7.54
C ASP A 16 -5.24 -0.90 8.64
N LEU A 17 -4.07 -0.25 8.56
CA LEU A 17 -3.65 0.75 9.52
C LEU A 17 -4.62 1.93 9.56
N ALA A 18 -5.05 2.43 8.40
CA ALA A 18 -5.97 3.57 8.32
C ALA A 18 -7.39 3.19 8.78
N TYR A 19 -7.85 2.01 8.42
CA TYR A 19 -9.22 1.57 8.65
C TYR A 19 -9.47 1.14 10.10
N ASN A 20 -8.46 0.54 10.74
CA ASN A 20 -8.59 -0.10 12.05
C ASN A 20 -7.87 0.66 13.18
N ALA A 21 -6.88 1.50 12.88
CA ALA A 21 -6.18 2.24 13.91
C ALA A 21 -7.05 3.39 14.44
N ARG A 22 -7.23 3.41 15.73
CA ARG A 22 -7.94 4.48 16.45
C ARG A 22 -6.95 5.42 17.14
N GLY A 23 -5.94 5.88 16.39
CA GLY A 23 -4.88 6.75 16.91
C GLY A 23 -3.81 6.04 17.74
N VAL A 24 -3.84 4.72 17.82
CA VAL A 24 -2.84 3.92 18.53
C VAL A 24 -1.95 3.17 17.54
N PRO A 25 -0.66 2.94 17.87
CA PRO A 25 0.23 2.16 17.01
C PRO A 25 -0.25 0.71 16.87
N ILE A 26 -0.08 0.17 15.67
CA ILE A 26 -0.41 -1.23 15.37
C ILE A 26 0.85 -1.95 14.91
N GLN A 27 1.10 -3.12 15.46
CA GLN A 27 2.23 -3.96 15.08
C GLN A 27 2.02 -4.56 13.69
N VAL A 28 3.09 -4.66 12.91
CA VAL A 28 3.07 -5.26 11.58
C VAL A 28 2.54 -6.70 11.61
N ARG A 29 2.88 -7.45 12.65
CA ARG A 29 2.37 -8.81 12.84
C ARG A 29 0.83 -8.86 12.88
N VAL A 30 0.22 -7.94 13.61
CA VAL A 30 -1.25 -7.84 13.70
C VAL A 30 -1.86 -7.52 12.34
N ILE A 31 -1.28 -6.57 11.62
CA ILE A 31 -1.72 -6.21 10.26
C ILE A 31 -1.59 -7.43 9.34
N GLY A 32 -0.45 -8.11 9.39
CA GLY A 32 -0.19 -9.30 8.57
C GLY A 32 -1.20 -10.41 8.80
N GLU A 33 -1.55 -10.67 10.05
CA GLU A 33 -2.56 -11.69 10.38
C GLU A 33 -3.94 -11.32 9.87
N ARG A 34 -4.37 -10.05 10.05
CA ARG A 34 -5.67 -9.59 9.56
C ARG A 34 -5.78 -9.59 8.04
N GLN A 35 -4.71 -9.24 7.34
CA GLN A 35 -4.69 -9.13 5.89
C GLN A 35 -4.21 -10.41 5.19
N SER A 36 -3.87 -11.46 5.96
CA SER A 36 -3.30 -12.71 5.45
C SER A 36 -2.02 -12.48 4.64
N ILE A 37 -1.16 -11.60 5.15
CA ILE A 37 0.13 -11.27 4.55
C ILE A 37 1.24 -11.78 5.46
N PRO A 38 2.24 -12.54 4.94
CA PRO A 38 3.35 -12.98 5.77
C PRO A 38 4.09 -11.79 6.39
N THR A 39 4.24 -11.81 7.71
CA THR A 39 4.83 -10.72 8.50
C THR A 39 6.19 -10.29 7.96
N ARG A 40 7.03 -11.24 7.58
CA ARG A 40 8.38 -10.99 7.05
C ARG A 40 8.37 -10.06 5.84
N TYR A 41 7.46 -10.27 4.91
CA TYR A 41 7.34 -9.41 3.73
C TYR A 41 6.76 -8.04 4.09
N LEU A 42 5.77 -8.03 4.98
CA LEU A 42 5.11 -6.81 5.39
C LEU A 42 6.05 -5.88 6.17
N GLU A 43 6.96 -6.43 6.98
CA GLU A 43 8.00 -5.65 7.65
C GLU A 43 8.89 -4.88 6.68
N GLN A 44 9.33 -5.52 5.59
CA GLN A 44 10.12 -4.87 4.54
C GLN A 44 9.33 -3.77 3.83
N ILE A 45 8.05 -4.02 3.58
CA ILE A 45 7.15 -3.05 2.96
C ILE A 45 6.96 -1.83 3.87
N PHE A 46 6.71 -2.04 5.15
CA PHE A 46 6.54 -0.94 6.12
C PHE A 46 7.82 -0.12 6.29
N GLN A 47 9.00 -0.71 6.16
CA GLN A 47 10.25 0.05 6.14
C GLN A 47 10.31 0.99 4.93
N ARG A 48 9.86 0.55 3.75
CA ARG A 48 9.78 1.41 2.55
C ARG A 48 8.73 2.51 2.72
N LEU A 49 7.57 2.17 3.27
CA LEU A 49 6.53 3.15 3.58
C LEU A 49 7.02 4.22 4.57
N ARG A 50 7.83 3.81 5.56
CA ARG A 50 8.45 4.73 6.51
C ARG A 50 9.45 5.66 5.83
N ARG A 51 10.31 5.14 4.96
CA ARG A 51 11.25 5.96 4.17
C ARG A 51 10.53 6.97 3.29
N ALA A 52 9.37 6.60 2.76
CA ALA A 52 8.51 7.48 1.98
C ALA A 52 7.68 8.45 2.86
N ARG A 53 7.83 8.41 4.18
CA ARG A 53 7.13 9.26 5.16
C ARG A 53 5.60 9.09 5.14
N LEU A 54 5.15 7.89 4.85
CA LEU A 54 3.73 7.54 4.89
C LEU A 54 3.31 6.96 6.25
N VAL A 55 4.27 6.36 6.96
CA VAL A 55 4.07 5.84 8.32
C VAL A 55 5.21 6.28 9.24
N THR A 56 4.93 6.30 10.53
CA THR A 56 5.91 6.54 11.59
C THR A 56 5.93 5.35 12.53
N GLY A 57 7.12 4.87 12.87
CA GLY A 57 7.29 3.76 13.81
C GLY A 57 7.40 4.24 15.25
N LYS A 58 6.82 3.48 16.17
CA LYS A 58 6.99 3.61 17.60
C LYS A 58 7.64 2.36 18.18
N ARG A 59 8.71 2.51 18.93
CA ARG A 59 9.40 1.40 19.62
C ARG A 59 8.81 1.13 20.99
N GLY A 60 9.10 -0.08 21.53
CA GLY A 60 8.79 -0.47 22.89
C GLY A 60 7.40 -1.08 23.08
N PRO A 61 6.99 -1.32 24.34
CA PRO A 61 5.67 -1.85 24.67
C PRO A 61 4.56 -0.92 24.15
N GLY A 62 3.57 -1.48 23.49
CA GLY A 62 2.52 -0.71 22.82
C GLY A 62 3.00 -0.03 21.55
N GLY A 63 4.18 -0.38 21.03
CA GLY A 63 4.74 0.14 19.80
C GLY A 63 4.07 -0.42 18.55
N GLY A 64 4.57 -0.02 17.39
CA GLY A 64 4.05 -0.38 16.09
C GLY A 64 4.12 0.80 15.14
N TYR A 65 3.22 0.86 14.18
CA TYR A 65 3.15 1.95 13.21
C TYR A 65 1.86 2.75 13.33
N VAL A 66 1.98 4.04 13.02
CA VAL A 66 0.85 4.95 12.81
C VAL A 66 1.02 5.64 11.46
N LEU A 67 -0.06 6.16 10.89
CA LEU A 67 0.04 7.02 9.72
C LEU A 67 0.85 8.29 10.06
N ALA A 68 1.76 8.68 9.16
CA ALA A 68 2.55 9.91 9.33
C ALA A 68 1.74 11.15 8.96
N ARG A 69 0.69 10.99 8.15
CA ARG A 69 -0.21 12.05 7.69
C ARG A 69 -1.66 11.55 7.72
N PRO A 70 -2.66 12.44 7.73
CA PRO A 70 -4.04 12.02 7.59
C PRO A 70 -4.28 11.19 6.32
N ALA A 71 -5.15 10.20 6.40
CA ALA A 71 -5.48 9.32 5.27
C ALA A 71 -5.99 10.11 4.04
N ALA A 72 -6.64 11.26 4.27
CA ALA A 72 -7.09 12.16 3.20
C ALA A 72 -5.92 12.79 2.41
N GLU A 73 -4.72 12.82 2.97
CA GLU A 73 -3.52 13.41 2.37
C GLU A 73 -2.55 12.36 1.82
N ILE A 74 -2.93 11.10 1.84
CA ILE A 74 -2.14 10.00 1.28
C ILE A 74 -2.86 9.46 0.05
N SER A 75 -2.22 9.54 -1.12
CA SER A 75 -2.75 8.96 -2.35
C SER A 75 -2.29 7.51 -2.55
N LEU A 76 -3.06 6.73 -3.30
CA LEU A 76 -2.64 5.39 -3.68
C LEU A 76 -1.39 5.43 -4.55
N ARG A 77 -1.18 6.50 -5.32
CA ARG A 77 0.06 6.70 -6.08
C ARG A 77 1.28 6.71 -5.19
N GLU A 78 1.27 7.49 -4.11
CA GLU A 78 2.39 7.55 -3.16
C GLU A 78 2.69 6.19 -2.54
N ILE A 79 1.66 5.41 -2.24
CA ILE A 79 1.82 4.06 -1.67
C ILE A 79 2.51 3.13 -2.68
N VAL A 80 2.06 3.13 -3.92
CA VAL A 80 2.64 2.29 -4.98
C VAL A 80 4.07 2.72 -5.29
N GLU A 81 4.32 4.02 -5.42
CA GLU A 81 5.67 4.55 -5.67
C GLU A 81 6.66 4.21 -4.55
N ALA A 82 6.21 4.15 -3.32
CA ALA A 82 7.05 3.78 -2.18
C ALA A 82 7.67 2.38 -2.31
N VAL A 83 6.99 1.45 -2.97
CA VAL A 83 7.44 0.06 -3.12
C VAL A 83 7.88 -0.30 -4.54
N GLU A 84 7.35 0.35 -5.56
CA GLU A 84 7.64 0.07 -6.97
C GLU A 84 8.57 1.10 -7.62
N GLY A 85 8.81 2.22 -6.97
CA GLY A 85 9.53 3.34 -7.59
C GLY A 85 8.64 4.14 -8.55
N PRO A 86 9.24 5.00 -9.39
CA PRO A 86 8.50 5.91 -10.26
C PRO A 86 7.68 5.18 -11.33
N PRO A 87 6.58 5.79 -11.82
CA PRO A 87 5.68 5.17 -12.81
C PRO A 87 6.38 4.69 -14.09
N SER A 88 7.49 5.29 -14.47
CA SER A 88 8.24 4.89 -15.66
C SER A 88 8.70 3.42 -15.64
N GLY A 89 8.81 2.81 -14.47
CA GLY A 89 9.18 1.40 -14.31
C GLY A 89 8.01 0.47 -14.03
N TRP A 90 6.77 0.94 -14.02
CA TRP A 90 5.63 0.08 -13.67
C TRP A 90 5.16 -0.83 -14.80
N MET A 91 5.39 -0.41 -16.02
CA MET A 91 4.98 -1.16 -17.20
C MET A 91 6.09 -1.16 -18.24
N GLU A 92 6.49 -2.33 -18.67
CA GLU A 92 7.52 -2.52 -19.69
C GLU A 92 7.07 -3.61 -20.68
N ALA A 93 7.67 -3.62 -21.86
CA ALA A 93 7.50 -4.71 -22.79
C ALA A 93 8.06 -6.01 -22.18
N GLU A 94 7.45 -7.14 -22.47
CA GLU A 94 7.93 -8.44 -21.99
C GLU A 94 9.40 -8.69 -22.41
N PRO A 95 10.24 -9.14 -21.46
CA PRO A 95 11.63 -9.45 -21.72
C PRO A 95 11.79 -10.53 -22.74
N GLY A 96 12.02 -10.59 -23.80
CA GLY A 96 12.11 -11.67 -24.79
C GLY A 96 11.38 -11.35 -26.10
N LEU A 97 10.60 -10.26 -26.12
CA LEU A 97 9.99 -9.83 -27.36
C LEU A 97 10.99 -9.24 -28.38
N GLY A 98 12.20 -8.92 -27.96
CA GLY A 98 13.22 -8.34 -28.84
C GLY A 98 12.82 -6.98 -29.43
N PRO A 99 13.75 -6.27 -30.06
CA PRO A 99 13.46 -4.97 -30.66
C PRO A 99 12.53 -5.11 -31.89
N ALA A 100 11.52 -4.26 -31.99
CA ALA A 100 10.59 -4.23 -33.09
C ALA A 100 10.23 -2.79 -33.44
N PRO A 101 10.79 -2.23 -34.54
CA PRO A 101 10.62 -0.81 -34.90
C PRO A 101 9.18 -0.38 -35.14
N HIS A 102 8.31 -1.33 -35.47
CA HIS A 102 6.90 -1.07 -35.75
C HIS A 102 5.96 -1.36 -34.59
N ARG A 103 6.51 -1.81 -33.46
CA ARG A 103 5.72 -2.08 -32.26
C ARG A 103 5.60 -0.83 -31.40
N PRO A 104 4.44 -0.54 -30.82
CA PRO A 104 4.24 0.70 -30.05
C PRO A 104 4.75 0.58 -28.60
N ASP A 105 5.98 0.14 -28.39
CA ASP A 105 6.54 -0.07 -27.05
C ASP A 105 6.62 1.21 -26.22
N PHE A 106 6.67 2.38 -26.88
CA PHE A 106 6.60 3.67 -26.22
C PHE A 106 5.31 3.88 -25.41
N PHE A 107 4.24 3.12 -25.74
CA PHE A 107 2.94 3.30 -25.13
C PHE A 107 2.87 2.81 -23.69
N TRP A 108 3.74 1.90 -23.30
CA TRP A 108 3.78 1.37 -21.93
C TRP A 108 4.06 2.47 -20.91
N ALA A 109 4.98 3.37 -21.18
CA ALA A 109 5.27 4.52 -20.33
C ALA A 109 4.06 5.47 -20.23
N ILE A 110 3.34 5.68 -21.32
CA ILE A 110 2.11 6.50 -21.33
C ILE A 110 1.02 5.85 -20.47
N LEU A 111 0.82 4.56 -20.61
CA LEU A 111 -0.15 3.82 -19.77
C LEU A 111 0.20 3.88 -18.29
N ALA A 112 1.47 3.71 -17.96
CA ALA A 112 1.94 3.80 -16.58
C ALA A 112 1.66 5.18 -15.97
N GLU A 113 1.90 6.25 -16.72
CA GLU A 113 1.59 7.62 -16.25
C GLU A 113 0.07 7.85 -16.09
N ARG A 114 -0.75 7.32 -16.98
CA ARG A 114 -2.21 7.40 -16.85
C ARG A 114 -2.71 6.64 -15.64
N LEU A 115 -2.15 5.46 -15.36
CA LEU A 115 -2.45 4.70 -14.16
C LEU A 115 -2.02 5.48 -12.92
N ALA A 116 -0.83 6.05 -12.92
CA ALA A 116 -0.33 6.87 -11.83
C ALA A 116 -1.23 8.08 -11.57
N ALA A 117 -1.73 8.74 -12.61
CA ALA A 117 -2.66 9.85 -12.48
C ALA A 117 -3.98 9.41 -11.82
N ALA A 118 -4.53 8.27 -12.23
CA ALA A 118 -5.74 7.70 -11.62
C ALA A 118 -5.51 7.36 -10.14
N LEU A 119 -4.36 6.77 -9.81
CA LEU A 119 -3.99 6.45 -8.43
C LEU A 119 -3.77 7.72 -7.59
N ALA A 120 -3.29 8.81 -8.19
CA ALA A 120 -3.10 10.08 -7.50
C ALA A 120 -4.43 10.73 -7.09
N GLU A 121 -5.50 10.48 -7.82
CA GLU A 121 -6.84 11.00 -7.51
C GLU A 121 -7.55 10.21 -6.41
N THR A 122 -7.06 9.03 -6.04
CA THR A 122 -7.65 8.17 -5.03
C THR A 122 -6.85 8.26 -3.74
N THR A 123 -7.49 8.74 -2.68
CA THR A 123 -6.88 8.82 -1.35
C THR A 123 -7.10 7.54 -0.55
N LEU A 124 -6.25 7.34 0.46
CA LEU A 124 -6.41 6.25 1.41
C LEU A 124 -7.74 6.39 2.18
N GLU A 125 -8.17 7.61 2.48
CA GLU A 125 -9.47 7.87 3.10
C GLU A 125 -10.63 7.43 2.18
N ALA A 126 -10.55 7.74 0.89
CA ALA A 126 -11.54 7.30 -0.09
C ALA A 126 -11.64 5.78 -0.17
N LEU A 127 -10.52 5.09 -0.12
CA LEU A 127 -10.47 3.61 -0.06
C LEU A 127 -11.16 3.08 1.20
N CYS A 128 -10.90 3.68 2.35
CA CYS A 128 -11.58 3.33 3.61
C CYS A 128 -13.10 3.57 3.52
N GLY A 129 -13.51 4.66 2.88
CA GLY A 129 -14.92 4.95 2.63
C GLY A 129 -15.60 3.91 1.75
N GLU A 130 -14.94 3.49 0.67
CA GLU A 130 -15.43 2.40 -0.19
C GLU A 130 -15.53 1.07 0.58
N ALA A 131 -14.52 0.76 1.41
CA ALA A 131 -14.54 -0.44 2.24
C ALA A 131 -15.71 -0.44 3.23
N SER A 132 -16.02 0.71 3.82
CA SER A 132 -17.16 0.86 4.71
C SER A 132 -18.49 0.63 3.98
N ARG A 133 -18.63 1.16 2.76
CA ARG A 133 -19.82 0.91 1.91
C ARG A 133 -19.92 -0.55 1.48
N ALA A 134 -18.80 -1.22 1.25
CA ALA A 134 -18.73 -2.65 0.91
C ALA A 134 -18.87 -3.55 2.14
N ALA A 135 -19.12 -3.00 3.32
CA ALA A 135 -19.27 -3.71 4.59
C ALA A 135 -18.02 -4.54 4.97
N VAL A 136 -16.83 -4.08 4.61
CA VAL A 136 -15.58 -4.68 5.08
C VAL A 136 -15.52 -4.54 6.59
N ARG A 137 -15.33 -5.67 7.28
CA ARG A 137 -15.35 -5.70 8.74
C ARG A 137 -14.15 -4.95 9.32
N ARG A 138 -14.40 -4.10 10.31
CA ARG A 138 -13.34 -3.49 11.12
C ARG A 138 -12.85 -4.48 12.15
N ALA A 139 -11.60 -4.39 12.51
CA ALA A 139 -11.05 -5.14 13.63
C ALA A 139 -11.63 -4.56 14.94
N ASP A 140 -12.16 -5.44 15.78
CA ASP A 140 -12.66 -5.06 17.08
C ASP A 140 -11.49 -4.86 18.06
N ALA A 141 -11.74 -4.09 19.13
CA ALA A 141 -10.72 -3.89 20.18
C ALA A 141 -10.28 -5.22 20.82
N GLU A 142 -11.20 -6.17 20.89
CA GLU A 142 -10.91 -7.52 21.39
C GLU A 142 -9.96 -8.30 20.48
N ASP A 143 -10.15 -8.19 19.16
CA ASP A 143 -9.24 -8.82 18.18
C ASP A 143 -7.80 -8.31 18.36
N SER A 144 -7.63 -7.04 18.70
CA SER A 144 -6.31 -6.44 18.94
C SER A 144 -5.64 -6.99 20.22
N MET A 145 -6.40 -7.42 21.21
CA MET A 145 -5.88 -7.96 22.46
C MET A 145 -5.32 -9.38 22.29
N TYR A 146 -5.86 -10.18 21.38
CA TYR A 146 -5.39 -11.54 21.12
C TYR A 146 -4.04 -11.59 20.39
N TYR A 147 -3.60 -10.49 19.78
CA TYR A 147 -2.36 -10.40 19.00
C TYR A 147 -1.22 -9.73 19.76
N ILE A 148 -1.42 -9.37 21.02
CA ILE A 148 -0.40 -8.85 21.91
C ILE A 148 0.36 -10.03 22.53
#